data_684c2d5158344399dbd532cc46bcee09
#
_entry.id   684c2d5158344399dbd532cc46bcee09
#
_cell.length_a   1.000
_cell.length_b   1.000
_cell.length_c   1.000
_cell.angle_alpha   90.00
_cell.angle_beta   90.00
_cell.angle_gamma   90.00
#
_symmetry.space_group_name_H-M   'P 1'
#
loop_
_entity.id
_entity.type
_entity.pdbx_description
1 polymer ?
#
loop_
_entity_poly.entity_id
_entity_poly.type
_entity_poly.pdbx_seq_one_letter_code
_entity_poly.pdbx_strand_id
1 'polypeptide(L)'
;VKDIQEAVGGKVHFVNAPDMLEVLWTDRPEIPQTPVITLGPEQVGWPREQKVRWIRKWLTDKGYDAILLTALDEIAWMLNVRGQDVAYNPVVMSYLLVTQDNVLWFARKGEIPDDDGETEDSFHELLADGVNIQEYSDVEAALSNLVDGNYIKALFVDPATLNFSLFSILNSRYVIMGTSPVGLRKSVKNEVEIAGMREAHLEDGVAMERFLHWLQTSVEAGDAV
;
A
#
# COMPACT_ATOMS: atom_id res chain seq x y z
N VAL A 1 2.87 -14.27 -13.19
CA VAL A 1 3.84 -14.99 -14.05
C VAL A 1 3.78 -16.47 -13.75
N LYS A 2 3.93 -16.90 -12.49
CA LYS A 2 3.95 -18.32 -12.12
C LYS A 2 2.69 -19.07 -12.59
N ASP A 3 1.51 -18.53 -12.32
CA ASP A 3 0.23 -19.12 -12.74
C ASP A 3 0.13 -19.25 -14.27
N ILE A 4 0.66 -18.26 -15.00
CA ILE A 4 0.72 -18.30 -16.47
C ILE A 4 1.70 -19.38 -16.93
N GLN A 5 2.88 -19.49 -16.29
CA GLN A 5 3.85 -20.53 -16.59
C GLN A 5 3.27 -21.94 -16.38
N GLU A 6 2.55 -22.14 -15.29
CA GLU A 6 1.85 -23.40 -14.99
C GLU A 6 0.76 -23.69 -16.02
N ALA A 7 -0.06 -22.68 -16.39
CA ALA A 7 -1.14 -22.83 -17.36
C ALA A 7 -0.66 -23.19 -18.77
N VAL A 8 0.51 -22.69 -19.20
CA VAL A 8 1.06 -23.01 -20.55
C VAL A 8 1.88 -24.28 -20.55
N GLY A 9 2.11 -24.93 -19.41
CA GLY A 9 2.67 -26.28 -19.32
C GLY A 9 4.07 -26.41 -19.95
N GLY A 10 4.94 -25.42 -19.85
CA GLY A 10 6.30 -25.43 -20.38
C GLY A 10 6.42 -25.25 -21.90
N LYS A 11 5.31 -25.01 -22.61
CA LYS A 11 5.30 -24.75 -24.05
C LYS A 11 5.79 -23.37 -24.45
N VAL A 12 5.86 -22.44 -23.48
CA VAL A 12 6.29 -21.06 -23.67
C VAL A 12 7.48 -20.80 -22.78
N HIS A 13 8.53 -20.21 -23.35
CA HIS A 13 9.70 -19.78 -22.60
C HIS A 13 9.56 -18.31 -22.26
N PHE A 14 9.55 -18.00 -20.94
CA PHE A 14 9.48 -16.63 -20.44
C PHE A 14 10.90 -16.08 -20.31
N VAL A 15 11.14 -14.93 -20.93
CA VAL A 15 12.40 -14.21 -20.84
C VAL A 15 12.17 -12.87 -20.17
N ASN A 16 13.09 -12.44 -19.31
CA ASN A 16 13.09 -11.10 -18.78
C ASN A 16 13.57 -10.15 -19.88
N ALA A 17 12.83 -9.11 -20.18
CA ALA A 17 13.15 -8.10 -21.16
C ALA A 17 13.04 -6.71 -20.53
N PRO A 18 13.89 -5.74 -20.93
CA PRO A 18 13.71 -4.36 -20.50
C PRO A 18 12.37 -3.81 -20.96
N ASP A 19 11.87 -2.77 -20.28
CA ASP A 19 10.66 -2.07 -20.67
C ASP A 19 10.88 -1.39 -22.03
N MET A 20 10.39 -2.02 -23.10
CA MET A 20 10.53 -1.49 -24.46
C MET A 20 9.74 -0.19 -24.68
N LEU A 21 8.75 0.10 -23.83
CA LEU A 21 7.98 1.34 -23.90
C LEU A 21 8.79 2.52 -23.38
N GLU A 22 9.75 2.31 -22.49
CA GLU A 22 10.60 3.37 -21.94
C GLU A 22 11.35 4.14 -23.03
N VAL A 23 11.79 3.43 -24.08
CA VAL A 23 12.49 4.05 -25.23
C VAL A 23 11.52 4.79 -26.17
N LEU A 24 10.30 4.35 -26.26
CA LEU A 24 9.30 4.89 -27.19
C LEU A 24 8.45 6.00 -26.57
N TRP A 25 8.22 5.95 -25.28
CA TRP A 25 7.37 6.90 -24.55
C TRP A 25 8.25 7.95 -23.85
N THR A 26 8.78 8.88 -24.65
CA THR A 26 9.73 9.91 -24.20
C THR A 26 9.15 10.95 -23.26
N ASP A 27 7.85 11.12 -23.23
CA ASP A 27 7.08 12.02 -22.36
C ASP A 27 6.27 11.25 -21.29
N ARG A 28 6.73 10.04 -20.93
CA ARG A 28 6.11 9.24 -19.88
C ARG A 28 6.07 10.03 -18.57
N PRO A 29 4.88 10.23 -17.98
CA PRO A 29 4.77 10.93 -16.71
C PRO A 29 5.51 10.17 -15.60
N GLU A 30 6.13 10.92 -14.72
CA GLU A 30 6.73 10.34 -13.52
C GLU A 30 5.65 9.71 -12.62
N ILE A 31 6.08 8.78 -11.77
CA ILE A 31 5.20 8.22 -10.75
C ILE A 31 4.72 9.37 -9.85
N PRO A 32 3.41 9.53 -9.63
CA PRO A 32 2.88 10.60 -8.79
C PRO A 32 3.52 10.61 -7.40
N GLN A 33 3.67 11.80 -6.88
CA GLN A 33 4.18 12.06 -5.56
C GLN A 33 3.32 13.12 -4.92
N THR A 34 2.43 12.69 -4.03
CA THR A 34 1.46 13.55 -3.39
C THR A 34 1.77 13.69 -1.89
N PRO A 35 1.33 14.79 -1.25
CA PRO A 35 1.47 14.93 0.20
C PRO A 35 0.89 13.73 0.95
N VAL A 36 1.59 13.31 1.98
CA VAL A 36 1.14 12.25 2.89
C VAL A 36 0.36 12.89 4.04
N ILE A 37 -0.84 12.38 4.29
CA ILE A 37 -1.69 12.80 5.40
C ILE A 37 -1.75 11.66 6.41
N THR A 38 -1.52 11.95 7.70
CA THR A 38 -1.75 11.02 8.80
C THR A 38 -3.15 11.19 9.36
N LEU A 39 -3.76 10.09 9.78
CA LEU A 39 -5.08 10.07 10.40
C LEU A 39 -4.95 9.74 11.88
N GLY A 40 -5.54 10.58 12.73
CA GLY A 40 -5.56 10.40 14.16
C GLY A 40 -6.54 9.33 14.66
N PRO A 41 -6.45 8.95 15.95
CA PRO A 41 -7.31 7.93 16.55
C PRO A 41 -8.82 8.25 16.46
N GLU A 42 -9.19 9.52 16.42
CA GLU A 42 -10.56 10.00 16.28
C GLU A 42 -11.17 9.69 14.90
N GLN A 43 -10.31 9.50 13.88
CA GLN A 43 -10.70 9.18 12.51
C GLN A 43 -10.63 7.69 12.20
N VAL A 44 -9.71 6.95 12.83
CA VAL A 44 -9.45 5.53 12.52
C VAL A 44 -9.76 4.58 13.68
N GLY A 45 -9.94 5.09 14.91
CA GLY A 45 -10.29 4.32 16.10
C GLY A 45 -9.19 3.38 16.60
N TRP A 46 -8.20 3.03 15.77
CA TRP A 46 -7.12 2.13 16.13
C TRP A 46 -5.74 2.76 15.80
N PRO A 47 -5.00 3.21 16.81
CA PRO A 47 -3.68 3.85 16.61
C PRO A 47 -2.67 2.93 15.91
N ARG A 48 -1.79 3.53 15.14
CA ARG A 48 -0.71 2.86 14.37
C ARG A 48 0.14 1.93 15.25
N GLU A 49 0.56 2.42 16.41
CA GLU A 49 1.35 1.64 17.37
C GLU A 49 0.66 0.32 17.78
N GLN A 50 -0.65 0.36 17.98
CA GLN A 50 -1.41 -0.84 18.34
C GLN A 50 -1.51 -1.83 17.18
N LYS A 51 -1.63 -1.34 15.94
CA LYS A 51 -1.62 -2.17 14.73
C LYS A 51 -0.26 -2.84 14.52
N VAL A 52 0.83 -2.08 14.72
CA VAL A 52 2.20 -2.63 14.67
C VAL A 52 2.40 -3.69 15.75
N ARG A 53 1.94 -3.44 16.97
CA ARG A 53 2.00 -4.41 18.07
C ARG A 53 1.20 -5.67 17.75
N TRP A 54 0.02 -5.52 17.16
CA TRP A 54 -0.81 -6.64 16.73
C TRP A 54 -0.12 -7.49 15.65
N ILE A 55 0.45 -6.90 14.61
CA ILE A 55 1.11 -7.66 13.54
C ILE A 55 2.38 -8.35 14.05
N ARG A 56 3.16 -7.71 14.93
CA ARG A 56 4.32 -8.32 15.58
C ARG A 56 3.93 -9.55 16.43
N LYS A 57 2.83 -9.44 17.18
CA LYS A 57 2.30 -10.59 17.90
C LYS A 57 1.91 -11.73 16.95
N TRP A 58 1.25 -11.41 15.84
CA TRP A 58 0.88 -12.40 14.83
C TRP A 58 2.12 -13.08 14.23
N LEU A 59 3.18 -12.33 13.92
CA LEU A 59 4.47 -12.88 13.47
C LEU A 59 5.03 -13.87 14.50
N THR A 60 5.07 -13.47 15.77
CA THR A 60 5.56 -14.32 16.86
C THR A 60 4.73 -15.61 16.98
N ASP A 61 3.41 -15.49 17.00
CA ASP A 61 2.49 -16.63 17.14
C ASP A 61 2.62 -17.63 15.98
N LYS A 62 3.06 -17.17 14.80
CA LYS A 62 3.30 -17.98 13.60
C LYS A 62 4.75 -18.48 13.47
N GLY A 63 5.68 -17.93 14.23
CA GLY A 63 7.12 -18.21 14.10
C GLY A 63 7.72 -17.57 12.84
N TYR A 64 7.20 -16.41 12.41
CA TYR A 64 7.70 -15.65 11.28
C TYR A 64 8.55 -14.48 11.76
N ASP A 65 9.62 -14.16 11.02
CA ASP A 65 10.54 -13.06 11.36
C ASP A 65 10.04 -11.71 10.85
N ALA A 66 9.35 -11.70 9.71
CA ALA A 66 8.90 -10.48 9.07
C ALA A 66 7.68 -10.72 8.16
N ILE A 67 6.99 -9.62 7.83
CA ILE A 67 5.97 -9.54 6.80
C ILE A 67 6.27 -8.38 5.85
N LEU A 68 6.19 -8.63 4.54
CA LEU A 68 6.23 -7.60 3.51
C LEU A 68 4.82 -7.37 2.98
N LEU A 69 4.30 -6.18 3.20
CA LEU A 69 3.02 -5.72 2.64
C LEU A 69 3.27 -4.93 1.36
N THR A 70 2.52 -5.27 0.32
CA THR A 70 2.59 -4.67 -1.02
C THR A 70 1.24 -4.16 -1.50
N ALA A 71 0.15 -4.49 -0.81
CA ALA A 71 -1.17 -3.92 -1.05
C ALA A 71 -1.25 -2.51 -0.46
N LEU A 72 -1.44 -1.49 -1.31
CA LEU A 72 -1.39 -0.08 -0.91
C LEU A 72 -2.44 0.28 0.15
N ASP A 73 -3.62 -0.28 0.05
CA ASP A 73 -4.73 -0.08 1.00
C ASP A 73 -4.48 -0.75 2.36
N GLU A 74 -3.74 -1.85 2.40
CA GLU A 74 -3.29 -2.47 3.65
C GLU A 74 -2.21 -1.63 4.34
N ILE A 75 -1.26 -1.09 3.55
CA ILE A 75 -0.22 -0.19 4.05
C ILE A 75 -0.85 1.09 4.59
N ALA A 76 -1.77 1.70 3.84
CA ALA A 76 -2.50 2.88 4.26
C ALA A 76 -3.27 2.65 5.57
N TRP A 77 -3.88 1.48 5.75
CA TRP A 77 -4.56 1.11 6.98
C TRP A 77 -3.59 0.83 8.13
N MET A 78 -2.48 0.12 7.88
CA MET A 78 -1.49 -0.19 8.92
C MET A 78 -0.83 1.06 9.49
N LEU A 79 -0.47 2.01 8.62
CA LEU A 79 0.24 3.23 9.00
C LEU A 79 -0.69 4.41 9.32
N ASN A 80 -2.01 4.28 9.09
CA ASN A 80 -2.98 5.37 9.19
C ASN A 80 -2.60 6.56 8.30
N VAL A 81 -2.12 6.28 7.09
CA VAL A 81 -1.73 7.31 6.12
C VAL A 81 -2.67 7.33 4.92
N ARG A 82 -2.78 8.49 4.30
CA ARG A 82 -3.46 8.69 3.03
C ARG A 82 -2.59 9.52 2.11
N GLY A 83 -2.83 9.40 0.81
CA GLY A 83 -2.21 10.16 -0.25
C GLY A 83 -3.10 10.13 -1.49
N GLN A 84 -2.68 10.74 -2.58
CA GLN A 84 -3.42 10.82 -3.83
C GLN A 84 -2.58 10.31 -5.01
N ASP A 85 -1.64 9.39 -4.77
CA ASP A 85 -0.77 8.85 -5.81
C ASP A 85 -1.53 8.03 -6.85
N VAL A 86 -2.67 7.49 -6.48
CA VAL A 86 -3.57 6.74 -7.38
C VAL A 86 -4.89 7.48 -7.50
N ALA A 87 -5.29 7.81 -8.74
CA ALA A 87 -6.53 8.52 -9.00
C ALA A 87 -7.74 7.81 -8.36
N TYR A 88 -8.57 8.56 -7.64
CA TYR A 88 -9.78 8.07 -6.93
C TYR A 88 -9.52 7.04 -5.83
N ASN A 89 -8.27 6.84 -5.42
CA ASN A 89 -7.90 5.94 -4.35
C ASN A 89 -6.93 6.64 -3.38
N PRO A 90 -7.30 6.89 -2.12
CA PRO A 90 -6.51 7.69 -1.19
C PRO A 90 -5.34 6.89 -0.59
N VAL A 91 -4.42 6.45 -1.41
CA VAL A 91 -3.26 5.65 -1.03
C VAL A 91 -1.94 6.29 -1.48
N VAL A 92 -0.86 5.92 -0.79
CA VAL A 92 0.52 6.26 -1.12
C VAL A 92 1.16 5.06 -1.81
N MET A 93 1.82 5.26 -2.95
CA MET A 93 2.61 4.23 -3.61
C MET A 93 3.82 3.86 -2.76
N SER A 94 3.79 2.68 -2.13
CA SER A 94 4.78 2.31 -1.13
C SER A 94 4.87 0.81 -0.91
N TYR A 95 5.88 0.40 -0.13
CA TYR A 95 6.00 -0.94 0.45
C TYR A 95 6.20 -0.80 1.96
N LEU A 96 5.74 -1.80 2.72
CA LEU A 96 5.92 -1.83 4.16
C LEU A 96 6.49 -3.17 4.60
N LEU A 97 7.67 -3.13 5.21
CA LEU A 97 8.30 -4.28 5.83
C LEU A 97 8.24 -4.14 7.35
N VAL A 98 7.61 -5.09 8.01
CA VAL A 98 7.53 -5.13 9.47
C VAL A 98 8.29 -6.34 9.97
N THR A 99 9.25 -6.11 10.87
CA THR A 99 9.97 -7.12 11.64
C THR A 99 9.60 -7.01 13.11
N GLN A 100 10.18 -7.87 13.97
CA GLN A 100 9.97 -7.73 15.40
C GLN A 100 10.49 -6.40 15.95
N ASP A 101 11.58 -5.88 15.38
CA ASP A 101 12.25 -4.68 15.89
C ASP A 101 12.00 -3.44 15.04
N ASN A 102 11.76 -3.57 13.73
CA ASN A 102 11.70 -2.47 12.79
C ASN A 102 10.36 -2.40 12.04
N VAL A 103 9.98 -1.19 11.68
CA VAL A 103 8.92 -0.88 10.72
C VAL A 103 9.56 -0.02 9.63
N LEU A 104 9.79 -0.59 8.45
CA LEU A 104 10.43 0.08 7.31
C LEU A 104 9.35 0.40 6.28
N TRP A 105 9.10 1.69 6.07
CA TRP A 105 8.17 2.16 5.07
C TRP A 105 8.93 2.76 3.89
N PHE A 106 8.84 2.10 2.74
CA PHE A 106 9.47 2.53 1.50
C PHE A 106 8.47 3.35 0.69
N ALA A 107 8.63 4.65 0.73
CA ALA A 107 7.76 5.60 0.04
C ALA A 107 8.61 6.68 -0.62
N ARG A 108 8.07 7.35 -1.65
CA ARG A 108 8.73 8.52 -2.20
C ARG A 108 8.61 9.65 -1.18
N LYS A 109 9.77 10.08 -0.71
CA LYS A 109 9.88 11.31 0.07
C LYS A 109 9.97 12.43 -0.95
N GLY A 110 8.92 13.19 -1.22
CA GLY A 110 9.07 14.39 -1.99
C GLY A 110 10.00 15.39 -1.33
N GLU A 111 10.47 16.35 -2.11
CA GLU A 111 10.85 17.61 -1.51
C GLU A 111 9.61 18.07 -0.75
N ILE A 112 9.69 18.01 0.58
CA ILE A 112 8.63 18.50 1.45
C ILE A 112 8.51 19.98 1.11
N PRO A 113 7.38 20.45 0.57
CA PRO A 113 7.21 21.88 0.35
C PRO A 113 7.36 22.58 1.69
N ASP A 114 8.28 23.50 1.81
CA ASP A 114 8.56 24.25 3.03
C ASP A 114 7.37 25.11 3.53
N ASP A 115 6.23 25.11 2.82
CA ASP A 115 5.23 26.18 2.93
C ASP A 115 3.81 25.74 3.38
N ASP A 116 3.48 24.46 3.52
CA ASP A 116 2.14 24.08 3.99
C ASP A 116 2.07 23.38 5.36
N GLY A 117 3.20 23.13 6.00
CA GLY A 117 3.30 22.63 7.38
C GLY A 117 2.72 21.23 7.65
N GLU A 118 1.72 20.79 6.89
CA GLU A 118 1.00 19.54 7.14
C GLU A 118 1.80 18.28 6.76
N THR A 119 2.58 18.35 5.70
CA THR A 119 3.36 17.19 5.22
C THR A 119 4.55 16.91 6.11
N GLU A 120 5.20 17.94 6.62
CA GLU A 120 6.32 17.82 7.57
C GLU A 120 5.85 17.20 8.88
N ASP A 121 4.70 17.64 9.39
CA ASP A 121 4.09 17.08 10.60
C ASP A 121 3.76 15.59 10.46
N SER A 122 3.24 15.17 9.30
CA SER A 122 2.91 13.76 9.05
C SER A 122 4.12 12.84 9.09
N PHE A 123 5.25 13.25 8.53
CA PHE A 123 6.49 12.47 8.61
C PHE A 123 7.08 12.45 10.02
N HIS A 124 7.03 13.57 10.75
CA HIS A 124 7.46 13.64 12.14
C HIS A 124 6.63 12.70 13.04
N GLU A 125 5.32 12.65 12.86
CA GLU A 125 4.46 11.71 13.59
C GLU A 125 4.82 10.25 13.30
N LEU A 126 5.07 9.90 12.04
CA LEU A 126 5.47 8.55 11.65
C LEU A 126 6.79 8.15 12.29
N LEU A 127 7.78 9.03 12.25
CA LEU A 127 9.09 8.81 12.88
C LEU A 127 8.98 8.68 14.41
N ALA A 128 8.15 9.52 15.05
CA ALA A 128 7.90 9.47 16.49
C ALA A 128 7.25 8.13 16.91
N ASP A 129 6.40 7.55 16.06
CA ASP A 129 5.79 6.23 16.26
C ASP A 129 6.72 5.07 15.88
N GLY A 130 7.98 5.35 15.55
CA GLY A 130 9.00 4.34 15.25
C GLY A 130 8.93 3.76 13.84
N VAL A 131 8.29 4.45 12.90
CA VAL A 131 8.32 4.10 11.48
C VAL A 131 9.60 4.66 10.87
N ASN A 132 10.42 3.80 10.31
CA ASN A 132 11.65 4.19 9.60
C ASN A 132 11.32 4.38 8.12
N ILE A 133 11.37 5.62 7.65
CA ILE A 133 10.98 5.98 6.29
C ILE A 133 12.21 5.88 5.38
N GLN A 134 12.10 5.08 4.32
CA GLN A 134 13.13 4.82 3.33
C GLN A 134 12.65 5.29 1.95
N GLU A 135 13.59 5.54 1.02
CA GLU A 135 13.21 5.82 -0.36
C GLU A 135 12.53 4.60 -1.01
N TYR A 136 11.53 4.86 -1.84
CA TYR A 136 10.77 3.82 -2.54
C TYR A 136 11.67 2.85 -3.33
N SER A 137 12.70 3.38 -3.99
CA SER A 137 13.68 2.61 -4.77
C SER A 137 14.55 1.67 -3.94
N ASP A 138 14.66 1.89 -2.63
CA ASP A 138 15.57 1.13 -1.77
C ASP A 138 15.02 -0.24 -1.36
N VAL A 139 13.75 -0.51 -1.64
CA VAL A 139 13.08 -1.76 -1.23
C VAL A 139 13.79 -3.01 -1.73
N GLU A 140 14.25 -3.02 -2.99
CA GLU A 140 14.94 -4.17 -3.57
C GLU A 140 16.29 -4.42 -2.88
N ALA A 141 17.07 -3.36 -2.66
CA ALA A 141 18.35 -3.46 -1.96
C ALA A 141 18.17 -3.88 -0.49
N ALA A 142 17.16 -3.35 0.18
CA ALA A 142 16.85 -3.72 1.56
C ALA A 142 16.47 -5.21 1.68
N LEU A 143 15.62 -5.70 0.78
CA LEU A 143 15.22 -7.12 0.76
C LEU A 143 16.41 -8.03 0.43
N SER A 144 17.26 -7.67 -0.55
CA SER A 144 18.47 -8.43 -0.88
C SER A 144 19.40 -8.52 0.34
N ASN A 145 19.65 -7.41 1.02
CA ASN A 145 20.50 -7.38 2.20
C ASN A 145 19.96 -8.26 3.33
N LEU A 146 18.64 -8.30 3.54
CA LEU A 146 18.01 -9.13 4.56
C LEU A 146 18.13 -10.61 4.26
N VAL A 147 18.00 -11.00 2.99
CA VAL A 147 18.10 -12.37 2.52
C VAL A 147 19.56 -12.84 2.52
N ASP A 148 20.48 -12.06 1.94
CA ASP A 148 21.89 -12.40 1.81
C ASP A 148 22.61 -12.39 3.17
N GLY A 149 22.24 -11.46 4.04
CA GLY A 149 22.74 -11.38 5.42
C GLY A 149 22.20 -12.46 6.35
N ASN A 150 21.27 -13.30 5.88
CA ASN A 150 20.60 -14.35 6.68
C ASN A 150 19.96 -13.81 7.97
N TYR A 151 19.52 -12.54 7.94
CA TYR A 151 18.84 -11.87 9.07
C TYR A 151 17.39 -12.33 9.22
N ILE A 152 16.78 -12.81 8.14
CA ILE A 152 15.40 -13.29 8.09
C ILE A 152 15.39 -14.73 7.56
N LYS A 153 14.68 -15.63 8.25
CA LYS A 153 14.52 -17.03 7.87
C LYS A 153 13.09 -17.38 7.49
N ALA A 154 12.14 -16.52 7.83
CA ALA A 154 10.71 -16.69 7.59
C ALA A 154 10.05 -15.35 7.27
N LEU A 155 10.07 -14.94 5.98
CA LEU A 155 9.41 -13.75 5.47
C LEU A 155 8.04 -14.11 4.93
N PHE A 156 6.98 -13.57 5.53
CA PHE A 156 5.63 -13.75 5.04
C PHE A 156 5.29 -12.73 3.95
N VAL A 157 4.66 -13.19 2.87
CA VAL A 157 4.19 -12.37 1.76
C VAL A 157 2.83 -12.85 1.25
N ASP A 158 2.01 -11.93 0.73
CA ASP A 158 0.80 -12.29 0.00
C ASP A 158 1.12 -12.37 -1.51
N PRO A 159 1.05 -13.56 -2.12
CA PRO A 159 1.37 -13.74 -3.54
C PRO A 159 0.38 -13.03 -4.47
N ALA A 160 -0.82 -12.67 -4.00
CA ALA A 160 -1.82 -11.97 -4.81
C ALA A 160 -1.43 -10.51 -5.10
N THR A 161 -0.59 -9.90 -4.24
CA THR A 161 -0.18 -8.50 -4.35
C THR A 161 1.30 -8.31 -4.62
N LEU A 162 2.13 -9.35 -4.39
CA LEU A 162 3.57 -9.30 -4.58
C LEU A 162 3.93 -9.24 -6.07
N ASN A 163 4.66 -8.21 -6.48
CA ASN A 163 5.16 -8.11 -7.86
C ASN A 163 6.32 -9.09 -8.13
N PHE A 164 6.55 -9.34 -9.42
CA PHE A 164 7.53 -10.33 -9.84
C PHE A 164 8.98 -9.92 -9.57
N SER A 165 9.32 -8.63 -9.60
CA SER A 165 10.67 -8.14 -9.30
C SER A 165 11.04 -8.51 -7.87
N LEU A 166 10.23 -8.11 -6.90
CA LEU A 166 10.46 -8.43 -5.50
C LEU A 166 10.45 -9.94 -5.23
N PHE A 167 9.54 -10.68 -5.88
CA PHE A 167 9.52 -12.13 -5.78
C PHE A 167 10.83 -12.77 -6.26
N SER A 168 11.44 -12.23 -7.32
CA SER A 168 12.67 -12.76 -7.89
C SER A 168 13.90 -12.53 -7.00
N ILE A 169 13.89 -11.45 -6.20
CA ILE A 169 14.93 -11.14 -5.23
C ILE A 169 14.81 -12.06 -4.00
N LEU A 170 13.57 -12.35 -3.60
CA LEU A 170 13.29 -13.16 -2.44
C LEU A 170 13.65 -14.62 -2.73
N ASN A 171 14.62 -15.15 -2.03
CA ASN A 171 14.97 -16.56 -2.12
C ASN A 171 13.80 -17.41 -1.61
N SER A 172 13.27 -18.30 -2.46
CA SER A 172 12.14 -19.17 -2.15
C SER A 172 12.28 -19.97 -0.85
N ARG A 173 13.51 -20.18 -0.37
CA ARG A 173 13.81 -20.88 0.88
C ARG A 173 13.27 -20.19 2.12
N TYR A 174 13.17 -18.86 2.12
CA TYR A 174 12.78 -18.05 3.27
C TYR A 174 11.41 -17.42 3.14
N VAL A 175 10.74 -17.62 2.02
CA VAL A 175 9.45 -17.01 1.72
C VAL A 175 8.31 -17.93 2.10
N ILE A 176 7.40 -17.43 2.91
CA ILE A 176 6.14 -18.08 3.29
C ILE A 176 5.01 -17.32 2.62
N MET A 177 4.25 -18.01 1.80
CA MET A 177 3.15 -17.44 1.03
C MET A 177 1.81 -17.73 1.68
N GLY A 178 0.95 -16.72 1.73
CA GLY A 178 -0.40 -16.87 2.23
C GLY A 178 -1.21 -15.59 2.09
N THR A 179 -2.49 -15.65 2.39
CA THR A 179 -3.37 -14.47 2.39
C THR A 179 -2.98 -13.53 3.53
N SER A 180 -2.87 -12.25 3.23
CA SER A 180 -2.49 -11.22 4.20
C SER A 180 -3.43 -11.19 5.41
N PRO A 181 -2.89 -11.26 6.63
CA PRO A 181 -3.68 -11.10 7.85
C PRO A 181 -4.24 -9.68 7.99
N VAL A 182 -3.59 -8.70 7.35
CA VAL A 182 -3.97 -7.29 7.40
C VAL A 182 -5.28 -7.07 6.66
N GLY A 183 -5.43 -7.62 5.45
CA GLY A 183 -6.67 -7.55 4.68
C GLY A 183 -7.86 -8.11 5.45
N LEU A 184 -7.70 -9.27 6.09
CA LEU A 184 -8.72 -9.89 6.94
C LEU A 184 -9.06 -9.01 8.16
N ARG A 185 -8.06 -8.46 8.82
CA ARG A 185 -8.26 -7.61 10.00
C ARG A 185 -8.93 -6.28 9.65
N LYS A 186 -8.50 -5.64 8.56
CA LYS A 186 -9.09 -4.42 8.02
C LYS A 186 -10.55 -4.61 7.61
N SER A 187 -10.95 -5.80 7.17
CA SER A 187 -12.32 -6.09 6.77
C SER A 187 -13.32 -5.99 7.94
N VAL A 188 -12.87 -6.21 9.18
CA VAL A 188 -13.68 -6.07 10.39
C VAL A 188 -13.51 -4.67 10.96
N LYS A 189 -14.44 -3.77 10.62
CA LYS A 189 -14.43 -2.36 11.01
C LYS A 189 -14.71 -2.17 12.49
N ASN A 190 -14.00 -1.22 13.11
CA ASN A 190 -14.29 -0.74 14.45
C ASN A 190 -15.45 0.30 14.43
N GLU A 191 -15.91 0.73 15.61
CA GLU A 191 -17.04 1.66 15.74
C GLU A 191 -16.78 3.03 15.09
N VAL A 192 -15.53 3.53 15.14
CA VAL A 192 -15.15 4.80 14.52
C VAL A 192 -15.19 4.68 13.00
N GLU A 193 -14.59 3.61 12.45
CA GLU A 193 -14.64 3.32 11.02
C GLU A 193 -16.07 3.14 10.51
N ILE A 194 -16.95 2.48 11.30
CA ILE A 194 -18.37 2.31 10.95
C ILE A 194 -19.09 3.66 10.93
N ALA A 195 -18.84 4.52 11.91
CA ALA A 195 -19.43 5.84 11.98
C ALA A 195 -19.02 6.70 10.78
N GLY A 196 -17.73 6.76 10.48
CA GLY A 196 -17.20 7.48 9.32
C GLY A 196 -17.74 6.95 7.99
N MET A 197 -17.86 5.62 7.83
CA MET A 197 -18.48 5.04 6.63
C MET A 197 -19.94 5.43 6.47
N ARG A 198 -20.71 5.50 7.55
CA ARG A 198 -22.12 5.93 7.50
C ARG A 198 -22.23 7.40 7.08
N GLU A 199 -21.39 8.26 7.61
CA GLU A 199 -21.35 9.69 7.26
C GLU A 199 -20.97 9.87 5.78
N ALA A 200 -19.88 9.25 5.33
CA ALA A 200 -19.45 9.28 3.94
C ALA A 200 -20.53 8.78 2.97
N HIS A 201 -21.28 7.72 3.32
CA HIS A 201 -22.38 7.23 2.49
C HIS A 201 -23.58 8.19 2.41
N LEU A 202 -23.82 8.99 3.45
CA LEU A 202 -24.86 10.03 3.39
C LEU A 202 -24.45 11.14 2.44
N GLU A 203 -23.20 11.61 2.49
CA GLU A 203 -22.70 12.63 1.59
C GLU A 203 -22.66 12.14 0.14
N ASP A 204 -22.15 10.94 -0.09
CA ASP A 204 -22.11 10.30 -1.40
C ASP A 204 -23.51 10.07 -1.98
N GLY A 205 -24.46 9.65 -1.14
CA GLY A 205 -25.86 9.51 -1.52
C GLY A 205 -26.48 10.82 -2.02
N VAL A 206 -26.22 11.92 -1.32
CA VAL A 206 -26.69 13.26 -1.77
C VAL A 206 -26.03 13.65 -3.12
N ALA A 207 -24.75 13.39 -3.30
CA ALA A 207 -24.06 13.67 -4.54
C ALA A 207 -24.64 12.84 -5.70
N MET A 208 -24.91 11.56 -5.46
CA MET A 208 -25.52 10.65 -6.44
C MET A 208 -26.93 11.09 -6.84
N GLU A 209 -27.79 11.45 -5.89
CA GLU A 209 -29.13 11.94 -6.15
C GLU A 209 -29.11 13.23 -7.00
N ARG A 210 -28.20 14.16 -6.70
CA ARG A 210 -28.00 15.38 -7.49
C ARG A 210 -27.53 15.07 -8.91
N PHE A 211 -26.60 14.13 -9.05
CA PHE A 211 -26.11 13.69 -10.35
C PHE A 211 -27.22 13.06 -11.19
N LEU A 212 -27.98 12.14 -10.63
CA LEU A 212 -29.09 11.48 -11.33
C LEU A 212 -30.17 12.47 -11.77
N HIS A 213 -30.54 13.42 -10.89
CA HIS A 213 -31.48 14.47 -11.22
C HIS A 213 -30.95 15.36 -12.36
N TRP A 214 -29.70 15.79 -12.28
CA TRP A 214 -29.05 16.57 -13.35
C TRP A 214 -29.04 15.79 -14.67
N LEU A 215 -28.63 14.54 -14.65
CA LEU A 215 -28.56 13.69 -15.83
C LEU A 215 -29.93 13.55 -16.49
N GLN A 216 -30.98 13.26 -15.72
CA GLN A 216 -32.33 13.14 -16.24
C GLN A 216 -32.83 14.44 -16.88
N THR A 217 -32.66 15.56 -16.18
CA THR A 217 -33.15 16.87 -16.68
C THR A 217 -32.37 17.32 -17.92
N SER A 218 -31.05 17.08 -17.99
CA SER A 218 -30.25 17.41 -19.17
C SER A 218 -30.63 16.57 -20.39
N VAL A 219 -30.85 15.27 -20.21
CA VAL A 219 -31.30 14.39 -21.29
C VAL A 219 -32.71 14.79 -21.79
N GLU A 220 -33.64 15.10 -20.89
CA GLU A 220 -34.99 15.57 -21.25
C GLU A 220 -34.94 16.91 -21.98
N ALA A 221 -34.01 17.80 -21.66
CA ALA A 221 -33.80 19.08 -22.33
C ALA A 221 -33.09 18.92 -23.68
N GLY A 222 -32.54 17.77 -24.00
CA GLY A 222 -31.77 17.52 -25.22
C GLY A 222 -30.35 18.08 -25.21
N ASP A 223 -29.81 18.33 -24.00
CA ASP A 223 -28.44 18.76 -23.83
C ASP A 223 -27.46 17.60 -24.15
N ALA A 224 -26.30 17.95 -24.69
CA ALA A 224 -25.22 16.98 -24.86
C ALA A 224 -24.61 16.66 -23.48
N VAL A 225 -24.71 15.42 -23.06
CA VAL A 225 -24.18 14.90 -21.78
C VAL A 225 -22.89 14.11 -22.01
#